data_4486252cc2ca94f0a174ab32f3aa4c61
#
_entry.id   4486252cc2ca94f0a174ab32f3aa4c61
#
_cell.length_a   1.000
_cell.length_b   1.000
_cell.length_c   1.000
_cell.angle_alpha   90.00
_cell.angle_beta   90.00
_cell.angle_gamma   90.00
#
_symmetry.space_group_name_H-M   'P 1'
#
loop_
_entity.id
_entity.type
_entity.pdbx_description
1 polymer ?
#
loop_
_entity_poly.entity_id
_entity_poly.type
_entity_poly.pdbx_seq_one_letter_code
_entity_poly.pdbx_strand_id
1 'polypeptide(L)'
;MQHKRIQLAVVDMAGTTVMDDGLVVNAFEAAATAVGVPESGPERERARQYVLDTMGQSKISVFRALFGGEELAQQANAAFERAYEHLIDEGKAAPIAGATEAISRLRENGIRVALTTGFSGTTQEKLLAALGWQSLADLVLAPGDGVRGRPYPDLILTALMRLEADSVFNVAALGDTTSDIESALRAGVAIAAGTLTGAHNDRQLRDAGATHVVGSITDFAELILQNR
;
A
#
# COMPACT_ATOMS: atom_id res chain seq x y z
N MET A 1 -14.66 -2.28 29.77
CA MET A 1 -14.49 -2.00 28.31
C MET A 1 -14.38 -3.35 27.61
N GLN A 2 -15.31 -3.72 26.72
CA GLN A 2 -15.13 -4.94 25.91
C GLN A 2 -13.88 -4.74 25.05
N HIS A 3 -12.89 -5.60 25.18
CA HIS A 3 -11.77 -5.67 24.23
C HIS A 3 -12.38 -5.93 22.85
N LYS A 4 -12.30 -4.94 21.97
CA LYS A 4 -12.86 -5.03 20.61
C LYS A 4 -11.94 -5.96 19.81
N ARG A 5 -12.40 -7.19 19.60
CA ARG A 5 -11.65 -8.21 18.87
C ARG A 5 -11.45 -7.77 17.41
N ILE A 6 -10.22 -7.75 16.93
CA ILE A 6 -9.93 -7.52 15.52
C ILE A 6 -10.51 -8.65 14.68
N GLN A 7 -11.27 -8.30 13.64
CA GLN A 7 -11.93 -9.21 12.70
C GLN A 7 -11.33 -9.11 11.29
N LEU A 8 -10.73 -7.95 10.97
CA LEU A 8 -10.21 -7.61 9.66
C LEU A 8 -8.84 -6.95 9.78
N ALA A 9 -7.87 -7.46 9.05
CA ALA A 9 -6.58 -6.83 8.78
C ALA A 9 -6.58 -6.29 7.35
N VAL A 10 -6.34 -4.99 7.19
CA VAL A 10 -6.15 -4.33 5.88
C VAL A 10 -4.68 -4.00 5.75
N VAL A 11 -4.00 -4.61 4.78
CA VAL A 11 -2.55 -4.62 4.71
C VAL A 11 -2.11 -4.11 3.34
N ASP A 12 -1.15 -3.19 3.33
CA ASP A 12 -0.53 -2.71 2.10
C ASP A 12 0.39 -3.77 1.46
N MET A 13 0.74 -3.57 0.20
CA MET A 13 1.59 -4.50 -0.55
C MET A 13 3.05 -4.02 -0.61
N ALA A 14 3.37 -3.05 -1.45
CA ALA A 14 4.76 -2.61 -1.70
C ALA A 14 5.38 -1.96 -0.45
N GLY A 15 6.51 -2.47 0.02
CA GLY A 15 7.16 -2.01 1.25
C GLY A 15 6.58 -2.60 2.54
N THR A 16 5.44 -3.29 2.48
CA THR A 16 4.73 -3.86 3.63
C THR A 16 4.67 -5.39 3.61
N THR A 17 4.23 -5.99 2.50
CA THR A 17 4.18 -7.45 2.28
C THR A 17 5.05 -7.89 1.11
N VAL A 18 5.35 -6.98 0.19
CA VAL A 18 6.20 -7.18 -0.99
C VAL A 18 7.39 -6.24 -0.89
N MET A 19 8.59 -6.75 -1.11
CA MET A 19 9.82 -5.95 -1.14
C MET A 19 9.71 -4.89 -2.24
N ASP A 20 10.03 -3.63 -1.90
CA ASP A 20 10.05 -2.55 -2.90
C ASP A 20 11.48 -2.31 -3.45
N ASP A 21 12.51 -2.36 -2.62
CA ASP A 21 13.92 -2.15 -3.00
C ASP A 21 14.15 -1.03 -4.05
N GLY A 22 13.31 0.02 -4.01
CA GLY A 22 13.33 1.13 -4.95
C GLY A 22 12.64 0.86 -6.29
N LEU A 23 11.90 -0.24 -6.45
CA LEU A 23 11.20 -0.58 -7.70
C LEU A 23 10.17 0.49 -8.07
N VAL A 24 9.43 1.01 -7.08
CA VAL A 24 8.45 2.09 -7.28
C VAL A 24 9.16 3.37 -7.78
N VAL A 25 10.29 3.74 -7.18
CA VAL A 25 11.05 4.93 -7.59
C VAL A 25 11.60 4.74 -9.00
N ASN A 26 12.17 3.57 -9.32
CA ASN A 26 12.69 3.26 -10.66
C ASN A 26 11.59 3.35 -11.75
N ALA A 27 10.40 2.84 -11.47
CA ALA A 27 9.27 2.94 -12.39
C ALA A 27 8.80 4.40 -12.56
N PHE A 28 8.86 5.21 -11.51
CA PHE A 28 8.60 6.65 -11.58
C PHE A 28 9.63 7.39 -12.43
N GLU A 29 10.90 7.07 -12.31
CA GLU A 29 11.96 7.65 -13.12
C GLU A 29 11.73 7.36 -14.61
N ALA A 30 11.33 6.15 -14.95
CA ALA A 30 10.96 5.77 -16.32
C ALA A 30 9.73 6.56 -16.81
N ALA A 31 8.71 6.70 -15.97
CA ALA A 31 7.50 7.46 -16.29
C ALA A 31 7.79 8.94 -16.53
N ALA A 32 8.59 9.57 -15.67
CA ALA A 32 8.98 10.97 -15.82
C ALA A 32 9.75 11.22 -17.12
N THR A 33 10.68 10.33 -17.48
CA THR A 33 11.40 10.38 -18.75
C THR A 33 10.45 10.23 -19.96
N ALA A 34 9.48 9.34 -19.88
CA ALA A 34 8.52 9.07 -20.95
C ALA A 34 7.61 10.28 -21.26
N VAL A 35 7.39 11.17 -20.29
CA VAL A 35 6.60 12.40 -20.48
C VAL A 35 7.47 13.66 -20.67
N GLY A 36 8.78 13.47 -20.90
CA GLY A 36 9.70 14.54 -21.28
C GLY A 36 10.32 15.33 -20.13
N VAL A 37 10.22 14.84 -18.88
CA VAL A 37 10.99 15.43 -17.78
C VAL A 37 12.48 15.15 -18.01
N PRO A 38 13.37 16.17 -17.96
CA PRO A 38 14.79 15.98 -18.15
C PRO A 38 15.38 14.91 -17.23
N GLU A 39 16.38 14.16 -17.68
CA GLU A 39 17.01 13.10 -16.88
C GLU A 39 17.73 13.60 -15.62
N SER A 40 18.06 14.90 -15.58
CA SER A 40 18.75 15.55 -14.45
C SER A 40 18.34 17.02 -14.33
N GLY A 41 18.65 17.61 -13.19
CA GLY A 41 18.43 19.02 -12.92
C GLY A 41 17.22 19.29 -12.01
N PRO A 42 16.92 20.58 -11.75
CA PRO A 42 15.96 20.97 -10.70
C PRO A 42 14.54 20.45 -10.92
N GLU A 43 14.13 20.23 -12.16
CA GLU A 43 12.79 19.71 -12.48
C GLU A 43 12.68 18.24 -12.10
N ARG A 44 13.70 17.43 -12.44
CA ARG A 44 13.79 16.03 -12.05
C ARG A 44 13.81 15.85 -10.54
N GLU A 45 14.62 16.67 -9.86
CA GLU A 45 14.71 16.61 -8.40
C GLU A 45 13.37 16.96 -7.73
N ARG A 46 12.66 17.98 -8.22
CA ARG A 46 11.32 18.30 -7.70
C ARG A 46 10.32 17.17 -7.93
N ALA A 47 10.33 16.58 -9.14
CA ALA A 47 9.44 15.46 -9.45
C ALA A 47 9.73 14.25 -8.54
N ARG A 48 11.01 13.91 -8.37
CA ARG A 48 11.45 12.83 -7.48
C ARG A 48 11.07 13.09 -6.03
N GLN A 49 11.31 14.29 -5.51
CA GLN A 49 10.96 14.63 -4.14
C GLN A 49 9.46 14.54 -3.92
N TYR A 50 8.65 15.05 -4.86
CA TYR A 50 7.19 14.95 -4.79
C TYR A 50 6.72 13.48 -4.73
N VAL A 51 7.34 12.60 -5.50
CA VAL A 51 7.04 11.16 -5.46
C VAL A 51 7.37 10.55 -4.10
N LEU A 52 8.53 10.90 -3.53
CA LEU A 52 8.93 10.44 -2.19
C LEU A 52 7.95 10.94 -1.12
N ASP A 53 7.53 12.21 -1.21
CA ASP A 53 6.59 12.82 -0.26
C ASP A 53 5.17 12.25 -0.38
N THR A 54 4.82 11.64 -1.52
CA THR A 54 3.50 11.08 -1.81
C THR A 54 3.49 9.55 -1.94
N MET A 55 4.52 8.89 -1.41
CA MET A 55 4.56 7.43 -1.39
C MET A 55 3.31 6.82 -0.77
N GLY A 56 2.89 5.67 -1.29
CA GLY A 56 1.66 4.99 -0.86
C GLY A 56 0.37 5.50 -1.51
N GLN A 57 0.36 6.67 -2.14
CA GLN A 57 -0.82 7.21 -2.84
C GLN A 57 -1.08 6.50 -4.17
N SER A 58 -2.31 6.67 -4.69
CA SER A 58 -2.69 6.25 -6.05
C SER A 58 -1.79 6.91 -7.09
N LYS A 59 -1.17 6.12 -7.96
CA LYS A 59 -0.18 6.60 -8.93
C LYS A 59 -0.77 7.64 -9.88
N ILE A 60 -1.96 7.42 -10.40
CA ILE A 60 -2.63 8.40 -11.27
C ILE A 60 -2.90 9.73 -10.55
N SER A 61 -3.21 9.70 -9.23
CA SER A 61 -3.41 10.93 -8.45
C SER A 61 -2.11 11.71 -8.28
N VAL A 62 -1.00 11.01 -8.05
CA VAL A 62 0.34 11.61 -7.97
C VAL A 62 0.72 12.26 -9.31
N PHE A 63 0.50 11.57 -10.43
CA PHE A 63 0.81 12.11 -11.75
C PHE A 63 -0.08 13.30 -12.14
N ARG A 64 -1.37 13.29 -11.77
CA ARG A 64 -2.25 14.45 -11.98
C ARG A 64 -1.75 15.68 -11.25
N ALA A 65 -1.33 15.53 -10.02
CA ALA A 65 -0.81 16.63 -9.22
C ALA A 65 0.56 17.11 -9.73
N LEU A 66 1.42 16.19 -10.19
CA LEU A 66 2.76 16.51 -10.65
C LEU A 66 2.77 17.20 -12.02
N PHE A 67 1.93 16.76 -12.95
CA PHE A 67 1.96 17.24 -14.35
C PHE A 67 0.81 18.18 -14.73
N GLY A 68 -0.20 18.34 -13.87
CA GLY A 68 -1.26 19.35 -14.03
C GLY A 68 -2.23 19.13 -15.20
N GLY A 69 -2.13 18.02 -15.94
CA GLY A 69 -2.98 17.70 -17.09
C GLY A 69 -3.36 16.24 -17.15
N GLU A 70 -4.62 15.94 -17.45
CA GLU A 70 -5.12 14.56 -17.47
C GLU A 70 -4.39 13.69 -18.50
N GLU A 71 -4.17 14.19 -19.70
CA GLU A 71 -3.50 13.46 -20.78
C GLU A 71 -2.07 13.07 -20.38
N LEU A 72 -1.29 14.02 -19.87
CA LEU A 72 0.08 13.78 -19.44
C LEU A 72 0.13 12.83 -18.23
N ALA A 73 -0.81 12.99 -17.29
CA ALA A 73 -0.93 12.09 -16.14
C ALA A 73 -1.23 10.65 -16.55
N GLN A 74 -2.11 10.45 -17.52
CA GLN A 74 -2.42 9.12 -18.06
C GLN A 74 -1.23 8.51 -18.80
N GLN A 75 -0.51 9.31 -19.60
CA GLN A 75 0.71 8.86 -20.28
C GLN A 75 1.79 8.44 -19.27
N ALA A 76 2.03 9.24 -18.24
CA ALA A 76 2.97 8.93 -17.18
C ALA A 76 2.55 7.68 -16.40
N ASN A 77 1.27 7.57 -16.05
CA ASN A 77 0.75 6.39 -15.34
C ASN A 77 0.93 5.12 -16.17
N ALA A 78 0.59 5.15 -17.44
CA ALA A 78 0.79 4.01 -18.33
C ALA A 78 2.28 3.64 -18.50
N ALA A 79 3.17 4.62 -18.52
CA ALA A 79 4.62 4.37 -18.57
C ALA A 79 5.14 3.77 -17.25
N PHE A 80 4.64 4.27 -16.11
CA PHE A 80 4.93 3.71 -14.79
C PHE A 80 4.51 2.24 -14.70
N GLU A 81 3.27 1.94 -15.08
CA GLU A 81 2.74 0.57 -15.03
C GLU A 81 3.58 -0.38 -15.89
N ARG A 82 3.89 -0.01 -17.13
CA ARG A 82 4.76 -0.83 -18.00
C ARG A 82 6.15 -1.06 -17.40
N ALA A 83 6.76 -0.01 -16.81
CA ALA A 83 8.07 -0.13 -16.20
C ALA A 83 8.03 -1.03 -14.96
N TYR A 84 7.03 -0.88 -14.10
CA TYR A 84 6.88 -1.71 -12.91
C TYR A 84 6.57 -3.17 -13.27
N GLU A 85 5.70 -3.40 -14.26
CA GLU A 85 5.38 -4.73 -14.75
C GLU A 85 6.59 -5.43 -15.38
N HIS A 86 7.45 -4.68 -16.06
CA HIS A 86 8.73 -5.23 -16.55
C HIS A 86 9.63 -5.70 -15.42
N LEU A 87 9.70 -4.93 -14.32
CA LEU A 87 10.45 -5.34 -13.12
C LEU A 87 9.87 -6.61 -12.48
N ILE A 88 8.54 -6.77 -12.49
CA ILE A 88 7.89 -8.02 -12.06
C ILE A 88 8.30 -9.18 -12.98
N ASP A 89 8.28 -9.00 -14.29
CA ASP A 89 8.65 -10.03 -15.29
C ASP A 89 10.14 -10.43 -15.17
N GLU A 90 11.00 -9.54 -14.74
CA GLU A 90 12.40 -9.81 -14.39
C GLU A 90 12.59 -10.56 -13.06
N GLY A 91 11.50 -10.88 -12.36
CA GLY A 91 11.53 -11.59 -11.08
C GLY A 91 12.03 -10.75 -9.90
N LYS A 92 11.95 -9.41 -10.00
CA LYS A 92 12.40 -8.50 -8.92
C LYS A 92 11.38 -8.34 -7.80
N ALA A 93 10.13 -8.72 -8.03
CA ALA A 93 9.11 -8.74 -6.98
C ALA A 93 9.28 -9.99 -6.12
N ALA A 94 9.41 -9.80 -4.82
CA ALA A 94 9.55 -10.89 -3.85
C ALA A 94 8.75 -10.57 -2.57
N PRO A 95 8.23 -11.59 -1.87
CA PRO A 95 7.62 -11.38 -0.55
C PRO A 95 8.63 -10.82 0.45
N ILE A 96 8.19 -9.95 1.33
CA ILE A 96 8.92 -9.66 2.57
C ILE A 96 8.95 -10.93 3.41
N ALA A 97 10.08 -11.19 4.06
CA ALA A 97 10.26 -12.39 4.86
C ALA A 97 9.15 -12.55 5.91
N GLY A 98 8.51 -13.72 5.93
CA GLY A 98 7.41 -14.04 6.84
C GLY A 98 6.04 -13.47 6.45
N ALA A 99 5.92 -12.74 5.33
CA ALA A 99 4.65 -12.12 4.94
C ALA A 99 3.57 -13.15 4.60
N THR A 100 3.91 -14.17 3.83
CA THR A 100 2.97 -15.24 3.46
C THR A 100 2.45 -15.99 4.69
N GLU A 101 3.36 -16.33 5.61
CA GLU A 101 3.07 -17.03 6.84
C GLU A 101 2.22 -16.16 7.80
N ALA A 102 2.53 -14.87 7.91
CA ALA A 102 1.78 -13.94 8.76
C ALA A 102 0.34 -13.78 8.27
N ILE A 103 0.13 -13.61 6.95
CA ILE A 103 -1.21 -13.53 6.34
C ILE A 103 -1.98 -14.84 6.58
N SER A 104 -1.36 -15.99 6.30
CA SER A 104 -1.98 -17.30 6.53
C SER A 104 -2.37 -17.50 7.98
N ARG A 105 -1.48 -17.16 8.92
CA ARG A 105 -1.72 -17.26 10.35
C ARG A 105 -2.87 -16.38 10.83
N LEU A 106 -3.02 -15.16 10.31
CA LEU A 106 -4.16 -14.31 10.61
C LEU A 106 -5.48 -14.97 10.18
N ARG A 107 -5.52 -15.50 8.94
CA ARG A 107 -6.70 -16.18 8.39
C ARG A 107 -7.06 -17.47 9.15
N GLU A 108 -6.09 -18.30 9.45
CA GLU A 108 -6.25 -19.52 10.26
C GLU A 108 -6.83 -19.22 11.64
N ASN A 109 -6.54 -18.02 12.15
CA ASN A 109 -7.09 -17.54 13.40
C ASN A 109 -8.42 -16.78 13.24
N GLY A 110 -9.08 -16.83 12.08
CA GLY A 110 -10.40 -16.23 11.81
C GLY A 110 -10.38 -14.71 11.68
N ILE A 111 -9.21 -14.11 11.39
CA ILE A 111 -9.08 -12.70 11.00
C ILE A 111 -9.04 -12.66 9.47
N ARG A 112 -10.01 -11.98 8.88
CA ARG A 112 -10.03 -11.78 7.42
C ARG A 112 -8.92 -10.82 7.01
N VAL A 113 -8.32 -11.04 5.86
CA VAL A 113 -7.22 -10.23 5.35
C VAL A 113 -7.57 -9.62 4.00
N ALA A 114 -7.46 -8.30 3.89
CA ALA A 114 -7.52 -7.57 2.63
C ALA A 114 -6.15 -7.01 2.28
N LEU A 115 -5.66 -7.29 1.07
CA LEU A 115 -4.48 -6.62 0.53
C LEU A 115 -4.90 -5.39 -0.26
N THR A 116 -4.23 -4.27 -0.03
CA THR A 116 -4.50 -3.00 -0.70
C THR A 116 -3.23 -2.43 -1.34
N THR A 117 -3.38 -1.60 -2.36
CA THR A 117 -2.24 -1.01 -3.06
C THR A 117 -2.57 0.39 -3.59
N GLY A 118 -1.53 1.15 -3.93
CA GLY A 118 -1.65 2.38 -4.72
C GLY A 118 -1.50 2.16 -6.24
N PHE A 119 -1.26 0.92 -6.69
CA PHE A 119 -1.20 0.54 -8.10
C PHE A 119 -2.60 0.44 -8.71
N SER A 120 -2.67 0.28 -10.05
CA SER A 120 -3.91 -0.13 -10.71
C SER A 120 -4.25 -1.59 -10.41
N GLY A 121 -5.52 -1.98 -10.64
CA GLY A 121 -5.96 -3.36 -10.48
C GLY A 121 -5.16 -4.33 -11.37
N THR A 122 -4.87 -3.94 -12.60
CA THR A 122 -4.08 -4.75 -13.55
C THR A 122 -2.68 -5.03 -13.03
N THR A 123 -1.97 -4.00 -12.55
CA THR A 123 -0.63 -4.17 -11.98
C THR A 123 -0.68 -5.00 -10.71
N GLN A 124 -1.71 -4.82 -9.86
CA GLN A 124 -1.92 -5.64 -8.67
C GLN A 124 -2.12 -7.12 -9.02
N GLU A 125 -2.97 -7.43 -9.99
CA GLU A 125 -3.23 -8.81 -10.45
C GLU A 125 -1.95 -9.48 -10.96
N LYS A 126 -1.16 -8.76 -11.76
CA LYS A 126 0.12 -9.24 -12.27
C LYS A 126 1.11 -9.53 -11.14
N LEU A 127 1.20 -8.64 -10.16
CA LEU A 127 2.04 -8.82 -8.97
C LEU A 127 1.63 -10.06 -8.16
N LEU A 128 0.33 -10.21 -7.90
CA LEU A 128 -0.21 -11.37 -7.18
C LEU A 128 0.05 -12.68 -7.93
N ALA A 129 -0.06 -12.67 -9.26
CA ALA A 129 0.24 -13.85 -10.09
C ALA A 129 1.71 -14.24 -10.03
N ALA A 130 2.62 -13.25 -10.12
CA ALA A 130 4.07 -13.48 -10.04
C ALA A 130 4.50 -14.07 -8.68
N LEU A 131 3.83 -13.67 -7.60
CA LEU A 131 4.09 -14.14 -6.24
C LEU A 131 3.35 -15.46 -5.89
N GLY A 132 2.43 -15.93 -6.74
CA GLY A 132 1.56 -17.08 -6.42
C GLY A 132 0.53 -16.75 -5.32
N TRP A 133 0.12 -15.49 -5.19
CA TRP A 133 -0.71 -14.99 -4.09
C TRP A 133 -2.19 -14.77 -4.43
N GLN A 134 -2.68 -15.35 -5.55
CA GLN A 134 -4.06 -15.15 -6.03
C GLN A 134 -5.14 -15.58 -5.01
N SER A 135 -4.79 -16.46 -4.07
CA SER A 135 -5.71 -16.95 -3.03
C SER A 135 -5.19 -16.72 -1.59
N LEU A 136 -4.11 -15.93 -1.44
CA LEU A 136 -3.47 -15.71 -0.15
C LEU A 136 -4.34 -14.86 0.79
N ALA A 137 -5.02 -13.84 0.26
CA ALA A 137 -5.91 -12.96 1.02
C ALA A 137 -7.39 -13.24 0.70
N ASP A 138 -8.29 -12.79 1.57
CA ASP A 138 -9.75 -12.92 1.39
C ASP A 138 -10.28 -11.87 0.41
N LEU A 139 -9.57 -10.76 0.24
CA LEU A 139 -9.91 -9.68 -0.67
C LEU A 139 -8.64 -8.96 -1.13
N VAL A 140 -8.65 -8.48 -2.37
CA VAL A 140 -7.64 -7.58 -2.91
C VAL A 140 -8.32 -6.34 -3.47
N LEU A 141 -7.76 -5.15 -3.21
CA LEU A 141 -8.34 -3.87 -3.60
C LEU A 141 -7.26 -2.93 -4.15
N ALA A 142 -7.59 -2.30 -5.25
CA ALA A 142 -6.85 -1.21 -5.86
C ALA A 142 -7.74 0.04 -5.99
N PRO A 143 -7.17 1.25 -6.16
CA PRO A 143 -7.93 2.43 -6.51
C PRO A 143 -8.58 2.29 -7.89
N GLY A 144 -9.80 2.80 -8.04
CA GLY A 144 -10.56 2.74 -9.30
C GLY A 144 -12.03 2.48 -9.02
N ASP A 145 -12.87 2.56 -10.05
CA ASP A 145 -14.32 2.26 -9.98
C ASP A 145 -15.05 3.02 -8.85
N GLY A 146 -14.69 4.28 -8.65
CA GLY A 146 -15.26 5.13 -7.60
C GLY A 146 -14.61 4.98 -6.22
N VAL A 147 -13.64 4.09 -6.06
CA VAL A 147 -12.85 3.91 -4.83
C VAL A 147 -11.56 4.71 -4.93
N ARG A 148 -11.40 5.72 -4.07
CA ARG A 148 -10.20 6.57 -4.05
C ARG A 148 -9.05 5.84 -3.35
N GLY A 149 -7.83 6.09 -3.86
CA GLY A 149 -6.62 5.62 -3.19
C GLY A 149 -6.29 6.44 -1.94
N ARG A 150 -5.30 5.98 -1.17
CA ARG A 150 -4.76 6.71 -0.02
C ARG A 150 -4.36 8.14 -0.39
N PRO A 151 -4.50 9.08 0.50
CA PRO A 151 -4.84 8.97 1.93
C PRO A 151 -6.34 8.96 2.24
N TYR A 152 -7.20 8.72 1.26
CA TYR A 152 -8.64 8.54 1.50
C TYR A 152 -8.92 7.20 2.17
N PRO A 153 -10.00 7.08 2.99
CA PRO A 153 -10.31 5.86 3.74
C PRO A 153 -11.00 4.78 2.90
N ASP A 154 -11.25 5.05 1.61
CA ASP A 154 -12.15 4.29 0.77
C ASP A 154 -11.79 2.80 0.66
N LEU A 155 -10.50 2.47 0.47
CA LEU A 155 -10.05 1.08 0.38
C LEU A 155 -10.32 0.30 1.67
N ILE A 156 -10.08 0.92 2.83
CA ILE A 156 -10.30 0.30 4.14
C ILE A 156 -11.80 0.11 4.40
N LEU A 157 -12.61 1.13 4.12
CA LEU A 157 -14.07 1.06 4.29
C LEU A 157 -14.70 0.08 3.30
N THR A 158 -14.18 0.00 2.07
CA THR A 158 -14.61 -1.01 1.09
C THR A 158 -14.28 -2.43 1.57
N ALA A 159 -13.07 -2.64 2.12
CA ALA A 159 -12.68 -3.93 2.71
C ALA A 159 -13.61 -4.31 3.87
N LEU A 160 -13.90 -3.36 4.78
CA LEU A 160 -14.82 -3.56 5.90
C LEU A 160 -16.20 -4.01 5.41
N MET A 161 -16.77 -3.32 4.40
CA MET A 161 -18.09 -3.64 3.88
C MET A 161 -18.11 -4.98 3.15
N ARG A 162 -17.12 -5.27 2.30
CA ARG A 162 -17.07 -6.50 1.50
C ARG A 162 -16.76 -7.74 2.33
N LEU A 163 -15.99 -7.57 3.39
CA LEU A 163 -15.63 -8.65 4.31
C LEU A 163 -16.49 -8.63 5.59
N GLU A 164 -17.56 -7.84 5.61
CA GLU A 164 -18.58 -7.83 6.67
C GLU A 164 -18.01 -7.75 8.10
N ALA A 165 -17.00 -6.88 8.31
CA ALA A 165 -16.55 -6.60 9.68
C ALA A 165 -17.58 -5.72 10.40
N ASP A 166 -17.87 -6.02 11.66
CA ASP A 166 -18.99 -5.40 12.40
C ASP A 166 -18.80 -3.89 12.61
N SER A 167 -17.55 -3.42 12.67
CA SER A 167 -17.24 -2.03 12.98
C SER A 167 -15.81 -1.68 12.54
N VAL A 168 -15.57 -0.40 12.27
CA VAL A 168 -14.20 0.12 12.07
C VAL A 168 -13.30 -0.16 13.28
N PHE A 169 -13.88 -0.26 14.46
CA PHE A 169 -13.15 -0.64 15.68
C PHE A 169 -12.75 -2.14 15.76
N ASN A 170 -13.16 -2.94 14.79
CA ASN A 170 -12.73 -4.32 14.63
C ASN A 170 -11.72 -4.46 13.46
N VAL A 171 -11.21 -3.33 12.94
CA VAL A 171 -10.26 -3.28 11.84
C VAL A 171 -8.90 -2.84 12.35
N ALA A 172 -7.85 -3.53 11.89
CA ALA A 172 -6.47 -3.12 12.01
C ALA A 172 -5.90 -2.89 10.60
N ALA A 173 -5.19 -1.79 10.40
CA ALA A 173 -4.52 -1.47 9.14
C ALA A 173 -3.01 -1.44 9.33
N LEU A 174 -2.25 -1.91 8.32
CA LEU A 174 -0.80 -1.89 8.27
C LEU A 174 -0.33 -1.32 6.93
N GLY A 175 0.64 -0.43 6.99
CA GLY A 175 1.36 0.07 5.82
C GLY A 175 2.69 0.69 6.21
N ASP A 176 3.52 1.03 5.23
CA ASP A 176 4.88 1.54 5.45
C ASP A 176 5.00 3.05 5.22
N THR A 177 3.90 3.71 4.81
CA THR A 177 3.91 5.15 4.48
C THR A 177 2.98 5.97 5.38
N THR A 178 3.23 7.29 5.44
CA THR A 178 2.34 8.26 6.10
C THR A 178 0.95 8.26 5.45
N SER A 179 0.85 7.99 4.14
CA SER A 179 -0.42 7.88 3.42
C SER A 179 -1.28 6.70 3.91
N ASP A 180 -0.65 5.60 4.31
CA ASP A 180 -1.34 4.46 4.93
C ASP A 180 -1.91 4.84 6.29
N ILE A 181 -1.08 5.48 7.11
CA ILE A 181 -1.49 5.92 8.46
C ILE A 181 -2.64 6.91 8.38
N GLU A 182 -2.54 7.93 7.51
CA GLU A 182 -3.63 8.89 7.31
C GLU A 182 -4.92 8.22 6.84
N SER A 183 -4.83 7.28 5.90
CA SER A 183 -5.99 6.52 5.41
C SER A 183 -6.65 5.72 6.55
N ALA A 184 -5.85 5.06 7.37
CA ALA A 184 -6.31 4.29 8.53
C ALA A 184 -6.98 5.18 9.58
N LEU A 185 -6.39 6.32 9.91
CA LEU A 185 -6.96 7.29 10.85
C LEU A 185 -8.27 7.90 10.34
N ARG A 186 -8.33 8.24 9.05
CA ARG A 186 -9.57 8.76 8.42
C ARG A 186 -10.68 7.70 8.38
N ALA A 187 -10.32 6.43 8.27
CA ALA A 187 -11.29 5.33 8.37
C ALA A 187 -11.77 5.10 9.81
N GLY A 188 -11.04 5.57 10.83
CA GLY A 188 -11.39 5.41 12.23
C GLY A 188 -11.12 4.00 12.77
N VAL A 189 -10.16 3.28 12.21
CA VAL A 189 -9.82 1.91 12.61
C VAL A 189 -9.27 1.84 14.04
N ALA A 190 -9.33 0.66 14.66
CA ALA A 190 -8.81 0.45 16.01
C ALA A 190 -7.28 0.55 16.08
N ILE A 191 -6.60 0.01 15.07
CA ILE A 191 -5.14 -0.03 14.99
C ILE A 191 -4.72 0.53 13.62
N ALA A 192 -4.06 1.69 13.63
CA ALA A 192 -3.35 2.25 12.49
C ALA A 192 -1.85 1.99 12.72
N ALA A 193 -1.34 0.90 12.15
CA ALA A 193 0.05 0.47 12.37
C ALA A 193 0.95 0.85 11.18
N GLY A 194 2.14 1.35 11.50
CA GLY A 194 3.23 1.52 10.55
C GLY A 194 4.23 0.37 10.63
N THR A 195 4.79 -0.07 9.50
CA THR A 195 5.91 -1.03 9.45
C THR A 195 7.19 -0.37 8.99
N LEU A 196 8.33 -0.88 9.50
CA LEU A 196 9.67 -0.36 9.17
C LEU A 196 10.34 -1.08 7.98
N THR A 197 9.57 -1.87 7.23
CA THR A 197 10.06 -2.63 6.08
C THR A 197 10.06 -1.87 4.76
N GLY A 198 9.54 -0.63 4.73
CA GLY A 198 9.36 0.13 3.50
C GLY A 198 9.88 1.57 3.56
N ALA A 199 9.13 2.51 2.97
CA ALA A 199 9.63 3.83 2.62
C ALA A 199 9.85 4.78 3.80
N HIS A 200 9.00 4.72 4.85
CA HIS A 200 9.07 5.70 5.93
C HIS A 200 9.63 5.12 7.23
N ASN A 201 10.37 5.96 7.96
CA ASN A 201 10.97 5.59 9.23
C ASN A 201 9.99 5.75 10.41
N ASP A 202 10.39 5.27 11.61
CA ASP A 202 9.58 5.31 12.83
C ASP A 202 9.06 6.70 13.16
N ARG A 203 9.91 7.74 13.03
CA ARG A 203 9.52 9.12 13.32
C ARG A 203 8.42 9.61 12.38
N GLN A 204 8.59 9.41 11.07
CA GLN A 204 7.59 9.84 10.07
C GLN A 204 6.24 9.16 10.30
N LEU A 205 6.24 7.85 10.59
CA LEU A 205 5.01 7.10 10.86
C LEU A 205 4.33 7.57 12.15
N ARG A 206 5.08 7.83 13.23
CA ARG A 206 4.52 8.37 14.48
C ARG A 206 4.01 9.79 14.32
N ASP A 207 4.75 10.65 13.63
CA ASP A 207 4.34 12.04 13.37
C ASP A 207 3.05 12.09 12.52
N ALA A 208 2.80 11.08 11.65
CA ALA A 208 1.55 10.91 10.93
C ALA A 208 0.39 10.38 11.81
N GLY A 209 0.66 9.96 13.04
CA GLY A 209 -0.34 9.52 14.00
C GLY A 209 -0.51 7.99 14.11
N ALA A 210 0.49 7.20 13.69
CA ALA A 210 0.45 5.75 13.85
C ALA A 210 0.20 5.37 15.32
N THR A 211 -0.80 4.52 15.56
CA THR A 211 -1.08 4.00 16.91
C THR A 211 0.00 3.02 17.38
N HIS A 212 0.61 2.33 16.42
CA HIS A 212 1.69 1.37 16.62
C HIS A 212 2.70 1.49 15.49
N VAL A 213 3.97 1.24 15.79
CA VAL A 213 5.02 1.03 14.79
C VAL A 213 5.67 -0.31 15.09
N VAL A 214 5.71 -1.18 14.08
CA VAL A 214 6.19 -2.56 14.18
C VAL A 214 7.36 -2.79 13.23
N GLY A 215 8.19 -3.78 13.49
CA GLY A 215 9.32 -4.11 12.64
C GLY A 215 8.91 -4.74 11.31
N SER A 216 7.79 -5.50 11.31
CA SER A 216 7.34 -6.28 10.14
C SER A 216 5.85 -6.62 10.23
N ILE A 217 5.30 -7.18 9.16
CA ILE A 217 3.96 -7.79 9.17
C ILE A 217 3.86 -8.96 10.16
N THR A 218 4.96 -9.65 10.44
CA THR A 218 4.99 -10.74 11.43
C THR A 218 4.69 -10.19 12.83
N ASP A 219 5.34 -9.08 13.20
CA ASP A 219 5.09 -8.42 14.49
C ASP A 219 3.67 -7.85 14.57
N PHE A 220 3.14 -7.34 13.44
CA PHE A 220 1.76 -6.89 13.35
C PHE A 220 0.77 -8.03 13.58
N ALA A 221 1.00 -9.19 12.98
CA ALA A 221 0.16 -10.37 13.20
C ALA A 221 0.19 -10.81 14.67
N GLU A 222 1.35 -10.77 15.31
CA GLU A 222 1.47 -11.06 16.75
C GLU A 222 0.71 -10.04 17.61
N LEU A 223 0.86 -8.75 17.32
CA LEU A 223 0.14 -7.67 18.01
C LEU A 223 -1.38 -7.91 18.00
N ILE A 224 -1.94 -8.27 16.84
CA ILE A 224 -3.38 -8.50 16.70
C ILE A 224 -3.80 -9.77 17.45
N LEU A 225 -3.03 -10.84 17.35
CA LEU A 225 -3.37 -12.14 17.93
C LEU A 225 -3.25 -12.17 19.46
N GLN A 226 -2.37 -11.33 20.04
CA GLN A 226 -2.24 -11.21 21.50
C GLN A 226 -3.34 -10.38 22.15
N ASN A 227 -4.01 -9.51 21.40
CA ASN A 227 -5.07 -8.62 21.86
C ASN A 227 -6.49 -9.17 21.57
N ARG A 228 -6.67 -10.47 21.67
CA ARG A 228 -7.95 -11.19 21.45
C ARG A 228 -8.85 -11.22 22.67
#